data_9ceeb4db75ad2ceca36823698399027b
#
_entry.id   9ceeb4db75ad2ceca36823698399027b
#
_cell.length_a   1.000
_cell.length_b   1.000
_cell.length_c   1.000
_cell.angle_alpha   90.00
_cell.angle_beta   90.00
_cell.angle_gamma   90.00
#
_symmetry.space_group_name_H-M   'P 1'
#
loop_
_entity.id
_entity.type
_entity.pdbx_description
1 polymer ?
#
loop_
_entity_poly.entity_id
_entity_poly.type
_entity_poly.pdbx_seq_one_letter_code
_entity_poly.pdbx_strand_id
1 'polypeptide(L)'
;MTQCCSVTNETYFYHQRKSDGMPDVYSASPRTLGKCICIITGASKGFGRALAHEVSCFLMSGSVLILVARSENLLQQLKEELQSITEEQQLVVHCIAADLSTKEGLNETVRVARQEAVNEIDHVLLINNAASLGNISQFATFSDLDEVNSYLSFNLSSSLVLTAGILQVFPCRPGLRWTVVNVSSVFALKALPCWVLYCTAKAARNMMFNVLAKEEPNVKVLSYSPGPMDTELQKDIQRLTGVINQLLPCQEPAAKLMKLLLDNDFPSGAHLDFFTV
;
A
#
# COMPACT_ATOMS: atom_id res chain seq x y z
N MET A 1 -3.63 8.60 -25.34
CA MET A 1 -4.45 7.41 -25.63
C MET A 1 -4.25 6.44 -24.50
N THR A 2 -5.20 6.39 -23.63
CA THR A 2 -5.22 5.78 -22.30
C THR A 2 -5.63 4.33 -22.43
N GLN A 3 -4.74 3.39 -22.15
CA GLN A 3 -5.11 1.99 -21.92
C GLN A 3 -5.38 1.83 -20.43
N CYS A 4 -6.63 1.99 -20.08
CA CYS A 4 -7.17 1.73 -18.74
C CYS A 4 -7.64 0.28 -18.70
N CYS A 5 -7.31 -0.40 -17.60
CA CYS A 5 -7.85 -1.70 -17.16
C CYS A 5 -8.07 -2.76 -18.25
N SER A 6 -7.06 -3.57 -18.53
CA SER A 6 -7.28 -4.84 -19.22
C SER A 6 -7.84 -5.89 -18.25
N VAL A 7 -9.05 -5.67 -17.77
CA VAL A 7 -9.93 -6.76 -17.34
C VAL A 7 -10.57 -7.26 -18.63
N THR A 8 -10.22 -8.48 -19.01
CA THR A 8 -10.75 -9.18 -20.17
C THR A 8 -12.26 -9.06 -20.26
N ASN A 9 -12.73 -8.78 -21.48
CA ASN A 9 -14.11 -8.60 -21.93
C ASN A 9 -15.05 -9.81 -21.66
N GLU A 10 -15.25 -10.20 -20.42
CA GLU A 10 -16.27 -11.21 -20.09
C GLU A 10 -17.45 -10.71 -19.22
N THR A 11 -17.45 -9.43 -18.84
CA THR A 11 -18.48 -8.91 -17.92
C THR A 11 -19.51 -7.98 -18.56
N TYR A 12 -19.50 -7.76 -19.89
CA TYR A 12 -20.41 -6.79 -20.55
C TYR A 12 -21.36 -7.39 -21.59
N PHE A 13 -21.79 -8.66 -21.45
CA PHE A 13 -22.84 -9.22 -22.29
C PHE A 13 -23.87 -10.02 -21.50
N TYR A 14 -24.61 -9.37 -20.59
CA TYR A 14 -25.85 -9.93 -20.05
C TYR A 14 -26.93 -8.86 -19.87
N HIS A 15 -27.40 -8.29 -21.01
CA HIS A 15 -28.74 -7.75 -21.08
C HIS A 15 -29.33 -8.18 -22.43
N GLN A 16 -30.27 -9.09 -22.37
CA GLN A 16 -31.29 -9.58 -23.28
C GLN A 16 -31.13 -11.06 -23.65
N ARG A 17 -31.72 -11.90 -22.80
CA ARG A 17 -32.62 -13.00 -23.23
C ARG A 17 -33.35 -13.52 -21.99
N LYS A 18 -34.61 -13.11 -21.83
CA LYS A 18 -35.59 -13.89 -21.06
C LYS A 18 -36.06 -15.02 -21.94
N SER A 19 -35.84 -16.27 -21.52
CA SER A 19 -36.80 -17.38 -21.56
C SER A 19 -36.07 -18.68 -21.20
N ASP A 20 -36.75 -19.45 -20.37
CA ASP A 20 -36.55 -20.86 -20.05
C ASP A 20 -35.57 -21.21 -18.93
N GLY A 21 -36.16 -21.41 -17.76
CA GLY A 21 -35.89 -22.42 -16.72
C GLY A 21 -34.47 -22.94 -16.57
N MET A 22 -33.49 -22.12 -16.05
CA MET A 22 -32.29 -22.64 -15.45
C MET A 22 -32.20 -22.18 -13.99
N PRO A 23 -31.64 -23.02 -13.06
CA PRO A 23 -31.56 -22.67 -11.67
C PRO A 23 -30.68 -21.43 -11.48
N ASP A 24 -31.08 -20.56 -10.54
CA ASP A 24 -30.39 -19.35 -10.15
C ASP A 24 -28.88 -19.59 -9.96
N VAL A 25 -28.09 -19.16 -10.92
CA VAL A 25 -26.66 -19.00 -10.74
C VAL A 25 -26.54 -17.83 -9.75
N TYR A 26 -26.12 -18.11 -8.51
CA TYR A 26 -25.77 -17.13 -7.51
C TYR A 26 -24.92 -16.05 -8.16
N SER A 27 -25.47 -14.88 -8.37
CA SER A 27 -24.71 -13.69 -8.71
C SER A 27 -23.87 -13.35 -7.48
N ALA A 28 -22.62 -13.81 -7.46
CA ALA A 28 -21.68 -13.37 -6.45
C ALA A 28 -21.62 -11.85 -6.53
N SER A 29 -22.06 -11.16 -5.48
CA SER A 29 -21.92 -9.70 -5.39
C SER A 29 -20.47 -9.34 -5.61
N PRO A 30 -20.17 -8.26 -6.38
CA PRO A 30 -18.80 -7.87 -6.67
C PRO A 30 -18.01 -7.73 -5.36
N ARG A 31 -16.85 -8.38 -5.28
CA ARG A 31 -15.99 -8.31 -4.10
C ARG A 31 -15.52 -6.86 -3.93
N THR A 32 -15.73 -6.28 -2.77
CA THR A 32 -15.33 -4.92 -2.43
C THR A 32 -14.60 -4.87 -1.09
N LEU A 33 -13.89 -3.78 -0.86
CA LEU A 33 -13.30 -3.49 0.46
C LEU A 33 -14.33 -2.96 1.47
N GLY A 34 -15.57 -2.73 1.04
CA GLY A 34 -16.59 -2.08 1.83
C GLY A 34 -16.40 -0.56 1.86
N LYS A 35 -17.11 0.13 2.75
CA LYS A 35 -16.87 1.54 3.03
C LYS A 35 -15.59 1.66 3.86
N CYS A 36 -14.53 2.09 3.21
CA CYS A 36 -13.16 1.97 3.69
C CYS A 36 -12.49 3.33 3.88
N ILE A 37 -11.69 3.46 4.93
CA ILE A 37 -10.61 4.46 4.98
C ILE A 37 -9.33 3.77 4.57
N CYS A 38 -8.80 4.14 3.40
CA CYS A 38 -7.53 3.62 2.90
C CYS A 38 -6.46 4.70 2.95
N ILE A 39 -5.33 4.40 3.58
CA ILE A 39 -4.18 5.30 3.71
C ILE A 39 -3.00 4.67 2.96
N ILE A 40 -2.45 5.37 1.97
CA ILE A 40 -1.30 4.91 1.18
C ILE A 40 -0.15 5.89 1.33
N THR A 41 0.96 5.43 1.90
CA THR A 41 2.18 6.23 1.99
C THR A 41 3.06 6.06 0.75
N GLY A 42 3.75 7.13 0.31
CA GLY A 42 4.52 7.12 -0.94
C GLY A 42 3.64 7.02 -2.18
N ALA A 43 2.43 7.59 -2.15
CA ALA A 43 1.39 7.44 -3.17
C ALA A 43 1.65 8.19 -4.48
N SER A 44 2.57 9.17 -4.51
CA SER A 44 2.73 10.10 -5.65
C SER A 44 3.29 9.46 -6.92
N LYS A 45 3.98 8.33 -6.82
CA LYS A 45 4.64 7.66 -7.96
C LYS A 45 4.84 6.16 -7.75
N GLY A 46 5.23 5.47 -8.84
CA GLY A 46 5.60 4.05 -8.81
C GLY A 46 4.50 3.16 -8.22
N PHE A 47 4.88 2.25 -7.33
CA PHE A 47 3.98 1.25 -6.77
C PHE A 47 2.85 1.88 -5.94
N GLY A 48 3.14 2.91 -5.13
CA GLY A 48 2.10 3.60 -4.34
C GLY A 48 1.01 4.25 -5.21
N ARG A 49 1.40 4.82 -6.37
CA ARG A 49 0.44 5.35 -7.34
C ARG A 49 -0.41 4.24 -7.99
N ALA A 50 0.22 3.13 -8.39
CA ALA A 50 -0.49 1.99 -8.93
C ALA A 50 -1.47 1.40 -7.90
N LEU A 51 -1.07 1.31 -6.62
CA LEU A 51 -1.95 0.88 -5.53
C LEU A 51 -3.14 1.81 -5.34
N ALA A 52 -2.96 3.13 -5.47
CA ALA A 52 -4.08 4.08 -5.34
C ALA A 52 -5.13 3.86 -6.44
N HIS A 53 -4.69 3.62 -7.68
CA HIS A 53 -5.59 3.27 -8.79
C HIS A 53 -6.30 1.93 -8.55
N GLU A 54 -5.57 0.87 -8.20
CA GLU A 54 -6.16 -0.44 -7.95
C GLU A 54 -7.15 -0.42 -6.79
N VAL A 55 -6.76 0.16 -5.65
CA VAL A 55 -7.63 0.24 -4.46
C VAL A 55 -8.92 0.99 -4.77
N SER A 56 -8.85 2.11 -5.52
CA SER A 56 -10.03 2.94 -5.82
C SER A 56 -11.14 2.17 -6.54
N CYS A 57 -10.78 1.16 -7.35
CA CYS A 57 -11.76 0.32 -8.07
C CYS A 57 -12.59 -0.58 -7.14
N PHE A 58 -12.13 -0.84 -5.90
CA PHE A 58 -12.77 -1.76 -4.95
C PHE A 58 -13.36 -1.05 -3.72
N LEU A 59 -13.29 0.28 -3.67
CA LEU A 59 -13.89 1.08 -2.61
C LEU A 59 -15.38 1.31 -2.89
N MET A 60 -16.20 1.22 -1.85
CA MET A 60 -17.62 1.58 -1.94
C MET A 60 -17.83 3.08 -1.80
N SER A 61 -18.98 3.56 -2.27
CA SER A 61 -19.40 4.96 -2.12
C SER A 61 -19.27 5.45 -0.68
N GLY A 62 -18.76 6.68 -0.52
CA GLY A 62 -18.48 7.29 0.77
C GLY A 62 -17.21 6.80 1.45
N SER A 63 -16.38 6.02 0.76
CA SER A 63 -15.03 5.69 1.22
C SER A 63 -14.08 6.90 1.15
N VAL A 64 -13.02 6.83 1.96
CA VAL A 64 -11.99 7.86 2.04
C VAL A 64 -10.64 7.29 1.61
N LEU A 65 -9.96 7.96 0.69
CA LEU A 65 -8.62 7.62 0.25
C LEU A 65 -7.64 8.74 0.65
N ILE A 66 -6.70 8.42 1.53
CA ILE A 66 -5.68 9.35 2.02
C ILE A 66 -4.35 9.01 1.36
N LEU A 67 -3.89 9.91 0.50
CA LEU A 67 -2.67 9.79 -0.29
C LEU A 67 -1.57 10.65 0.32
N VAL A 68 -0.48 10.04 0.79
CA VAL A 68 0.59 10.72 1.51
C VAL A 68 1.90 10.64 0.72
N ALA A 69 2.51 11.77 0.40
CA ALA A 69 3.86 11.85 -0.20
C ALA A 69 4.41 13.28 -0.08
N ARG A 70 5.69 13.48 -0.40
CA ARG A 70 6.32 14.81 -0.36
C ARG A 70 5.91 15.73 -1.52
N SER A 71 5.56 15.15 -2.68
CA SER A 71 5.28 15.91 -3.92
C SER A 71 3.80 16.24 -4.04
N GLU A 72 3.41 17.44 -3.64
CA GLU A 72 2.03 17.91 -3.72
C GLU A 72 1.45 17.85 -5.14
N ASN A 73 2.20 18.37 -6.12
CA ASN A 73 1.75 18.40 -7.52
C ASN A 73 1.44 17.00 -8.07
N LEU A 74 2.26 15.99 -7.74
CA LEU A 74 2.01 14.62 -8.18
C LEU A 74 0.83 13.97 -7.47
N LEU A 75 0.58 14.32 -6.20
CA LEU A 75 -0.61 13.89 -5.48
C LEU A 75 -1.87 14.52 -6.07
N GLN A 76 -1.82 15.80 -6.42
CA GLN A 76 -2.96 16.49 -7.03
C GLN A 76 -3.30 15.91 -8.40
N GLN A 77 -2.30 15.63 -9.25
CA GLN A 77 -2.50 14.95 -10.53
C GLN A 77 -3.16 13.57 -10.33
N LEU A 78 -2.66 12.79 -9.35
CA LEU A 78 -3.24 11.48 -9.04
C LEU A 78 -4.70 11.62 -8.57
N LYS A 79 -5.00 12.62 -7.73
CA LYS A 79 -6.37 12.89 -7.29
C LYS A 79 -7.31 13.18 -8.47
N GLU A 80 -6.89 14.02 -9.41
CA GLU A 80 -7.67 14.34 -10.61
C GLU A 80 -7.94 13.10 -11.47
N GLU A 81 -6.92 12.25 -11.66
CA GLU A 81 -7.08 10.97 -12.36
C GLU A 81 -8.07 10.05 -11.64
N LEU A 82 -7.94 9.89 -10.32
CA LEU A 82 -8.82 9.05 -9.54
C LEU A 82 -10.26 9.57 -9.58
N GLN A 83 -10.48 10.87 -9.44
CA GLN A 83 -11.81 11.47 -9.52
C GLN A 83 -12.49 11.20 -10.86
N SER A 84 -11.74 11.23 -11.97
CA SER A 84 -12.30 10.95 -13.30
C SER A 84 -12.77 9.50 -13.49
N ILE A 85 -12.17 8.54 -12.76
CA ILE A 85 -12.54 7.12 -12.85
C ILE A 85 -13.55 6.69 -11.78
N THR A 86 -13.70 7.47 -10.71
CA THR A 86 -14.56 7.14 -9.56
C THR A 86 -15.69 8.13 -9.33
N GLU A 87 -16.09 8.86 -10.37
CA GLU A 87 -17.18 9.87 -10.31
C GLU A 87 -18.46 9.31 -9.68
N GLU A 88 -18.85 8.09 -10.07
CA GLU A 88 -20.04 7.43 -9.56
C GLU A 88 -19.91 6.95 -8.10
N GLN A 89 -18.68 6.74 -7.62
CA GLN A 89 -18.41 6.19 -6.30
C GLN A 89 -18.34 7.26 -5.20
N GLN A 90 -18.30 8.55 -5.57
CA GLN A 90 -18.23 9.67 -4.62
C GLN A 90 -17.11 9.48 -3.56
N LEU A 91 -15.92 9.09 -4.01
CA LEU A 91 -14.77 8.91 -3.11
C LEU A 91 -14.28 10.26 -2.58
N VAL A 92 -14.01 10.32 -1.27
CA VAL A 92 -13.30 11.45 -0.68
C VAL A 92 -11.80 11.19 -0.80
N VAL A 93 -11.08 12.03 -1.55
CA VAL A 93 -9.64 11.89 -1.76
C VAL A 93 -8.89 13.04 -1.09
N HIS A 94 -8.09 12.72 -0.07
CA HIS A 94 -7.17 13.65 0.59
C HIS A 94 -5.75 13.48 0.07
N CYS A 95 -5.12 14.58 -0.33
CA CYS A 95 -3.71 14.66 -0.68
C CYS A 95 -2.95 15.32 0.46
N ILE A 96 -2.01 14.62 1.08
CA ILE A 96 -1.18 15.13 2.17
C ILE A 96 0.26 15.25 1.69
N ALA A 97 0.68 16.49 1.43
CA ALA A 97 2.07 16.80 1.10
C ALA A 97 2.90 16.79 2.40
N ALA A 98 3.47 15.66 2.76
CA ALA A 98 4.16 15.49 4.03
C ALA A 98 5.46 14.68 3.89
N ASP A 99 6.48 15.08 4.67
CA ASP A 99 7.66 14.27 4.90
C ASP A 99 7.46 13.41 6.15
N LEU A 100 7.31 12.11 5.93
CA LEU A 100 7.09 11.15 7.00
C LEU A 100 8.32 10.90 7.87
N SER A 101 9.50 11.44 7.53
CA SER A 101 10.66 11.40 8.43
C SER A 101 10.54 12.43 9.57
N THR A 102 9.58 13.34 9.49
CA THR A 102 9.35 14.41 10.46
C THR A 102 8.13 14.15 11.33
N LYS A 103 8.15 14.68 12.54
CA LYS A 103 7.02 14.61 13.47
C LYS A 103 5.79 15.34 12.91
N GLU A 104 6.02 16.45 12.24
CA GLU A 104 4.98 17.29 11.63
C GLU A 104 4.24 16.53 10.55
N GLY A 105 4.96 15.84 9.64
CA GLY A 105 4.36 15.05 8.56
C GLY A 105 3.56 13.85 9.08
N LEU A 106 4.05 13.19 10.12
CA LEU A 106 3.34 12.09 10.77
C LEU A 106 2.07 12.59 11.47
N ASN A 107 2.18 13.67 12.25
CA ASN A 107 1.05 14.26 12.96
C ASN A 107 -0.04 14.77 12.00
N GLU A 108 0.34 15.37 10.89
CA GLU A 108 -0.61 15.84 9.89
C GLU A 108 -1.39 14.69 9.26
N THR A 109 -0.70 13.58 8.93
CA THR A 109 -1.35 12.37 8.40
C THR A 109 -2.35 11.79 9.39
N VAL A 110 -1.97 11.66 10.66
CA VAL A 110 -2.87 11.17 11.72
C VAL A 110 -4.02 12.14 11.98
N ARG A 111 -3.77 13.45 11.91
CA ARG A 111 -4.80 14.50 12.08
C ARG A 111 -5.88 14.39 11.01
N VAL A 112 -5.49 14.28 9.74
CA VAL A 112 -6.47 14.14 8.64
C VAL A 112 -7.27 12.83 8.80
N ALA A 113 -6.60 11.71 9.08
CA ALA A 113 -7.29 10.45 9.33
C ALA A 113 -8.31 10.56 10.48
N ARG A 114 -7.98 11.30 11.55
CA ARG A 114 -8.88 11.53 12.69
C ARG A 114 -10.12 12.35 12.32
N GLN A 115 -10.01 13.27 11.40
CA GLN A 115 -11.16 14.07 10.92
C GLN A 115 -12.19 13.18 10.21
N GLU A 116 -11.73 12.13 9.54
CA GLU A 116 -12.57 11.16 8.85
C GLU A 116 -13.11 10.04 9.76
N ALA A 117 -12.62 9.93 11.00
CA ALA A 117 -13.04 8.90 11.95
C ALA A 117 -14.51 9.03 12.44
N VAL A 118 -15.18 10.14 12.11
CA VAL A 118 -16.59 10.38 12.44
C VAL A 118 -17.55 9.66 11.52
N ASN A 119 -17.07 9.17 10.38
CA ASN A 119 -17.87 8.46 9.39
C ASN A 119 -18.05 6.98 9.79
N GLU A 120 -19.21 6.42 9.49
CA GLU A 120 -19.39 4.97 9.57
C GLU A 120 -18.56 4.29 8.50
N ILE A 121 -17.60 3.49 8.94
CA ILE A 121 -16.69 2.73 8.06
C ILE A 121 -16.67 1.26 8.46
N ASP A 122 -16.49 0.40 7.46
CA ASP A 122 -16.42 -1.06 7.62
C ASP A 122 -14.98 -1.56 7.69
N HIS A 123 -14.03 -0.76 7.14
CA HIS A 123 -12.65 -1.20 6.97
C HIS A 123 -11.65 -0.05 7.09
N VAL A 124 -10.59 -0.25 7.84
CA VAL A 124 -9.39 0.58 7.83
C VAL A 124 -8.27 -0.19 7.15
N LEU A 125 -7.74 0.34 6.04
CA LEU A 125 -6.63 -0.21 5.29
C LEU A 125 -5.45 0.76 5.32
N LEU A 126 -4.35 0.38 5.98
CA LEU A 126 -3.12 1.16 5.99
C LEU A 126 -2.05 0.46 5.16
N ILE A 127 -1.57 1.11 4.09
CA ILE A 127 -0.49 0.61 3.24
C ILE A 127 0.78 1.41 3.50
N ASN A 128 1.69 0.84 4.26
CA ASN A 128 3.02 1.36 4.53
C ASN A 128 3.94 1.07 3.34
N ASN A 129 3.85 1.90 2.29
CA ASN A 129 4.62 1.75 1.05
C ASN A 129 5.83 2.68 0.97
N ALA A 130 5.77 3.88 1.56
CA ALA A 130 6.89 4.83 1.52
C ALA A 130 8.21 4.21 1.96
N ALA A 131 9.22 4.35 1.12
CA ALA A 131 10.58 3.88 1.37
C ALA A 131 11.59 4.56 0.44
N SER A 132 12.87 4.51 0.81
CA SER A 132 14.00 4.87 -0.04
C SER A 132 15.05 3.76 -0.02
N LEU A 133 15.93 3.77 -1.03
CA LEU A 133 17.01 2.79 -1.13
C LEU A 133 18.09 3.05 -0.07
N GLY A 134 18.39 4.31 0.18
CA GLY A 134 19.54 4.72 0.99
C GLY A 134 20.85 4.54 0.24
N ASN A 135 21.95 4.67 0.97
CA ASN A 135 23.29 4.51 0.45
C ASN A 135 23.63 3.01 0.26
N ILE A 136 24.07 2.64 -0.92
CA ILE A 136 24.58 1.29 -1.25
C ILE A 136 26.08 1.33 -1.13
N SER A 137 26.60 0.79 -0.04
CA SER A 137 28.02 0.88 0.31
C SER A 137 28.46 -0.28 1.20
N GLN A 138 29.78 -0.51 1.27
CA GLN A 138 30.33 -1.56 2.13
C GLN A 138 30.04 -1.26 3.60
N PHE A 139 29.84 -2.30 4.40
CA PHE A 139 29.49 -2.17 5.82
C PHE A 139 30.45 -1.24 6.59
N ALA A 140 31.76 -1.35 6.35
CA ALA A 140 32.77 -0.57 7.03
C ALA A 140 32.75 0.95 6.73
N THR A 141 32.01 1.38 5.71
CA THR A 141 31.91 2.81 5.36
C THR A 141 30.83 3.56 6.14
N PHE A 142 29.92 2.85 6.83
CA PHE A 142 28.85 3.45 7.64
C PHE A 142 29.36 3.87 9.02
N SER A 143 30.10 4.98 9.05
CA SER A 143 30.67 5.58 10.29
C SER A 143 29.92 6.84 10.73
N ASP A 144 29.00 7.36 9.91
CA ASP A 144 28.18 8.53 10.21
C ASP A 144 26.87 8.10 10.85
N LEU A 145 26.71 8.38 12.14
CA LEU A 145 25.50 8.06 12.91
C LEU A 145 24.29 8.85 12.42
N ASP A 146 24.46 10.08 11.98
CA ASP A 146 23.36 10.93 11.53
C ASP A 146 22.79 10.45 10.19
N GLU A 147 23.64 9.97 9.28
CA GLU A 147 23.22 9.30 8.04
C GLU A 147 22.35 8.07 8.36
N VAL A 148 22.84 7.20 9.23
CA VAL A 148 22.12 5.97 9.63
C VAL A 148 20.79 6.30 10.30
N ASN A 149 20.79 7.24 11.25
CA ASN A 149 19.58 7.65 11.97
C ASN A 149 18.54 8.29 11.04
N SER A 150 18.97 9.15 10.13
CA SER A 150 18.08 9.79 9.15
C SER A 150 17.43 8.75 8.24
N TYR A 151 18.22 7.77 7.78
CA TYR A 151 17.69 6.67 6.98
C TYR A 151 16.67 5.82 7.75
N LEU A 152 16.97 5.42 8.98
CA LEU A 152 16.10 4.61 9.82
C LEU A 152 14.84 5.40 10.26
N SER A 153 14.98 6.70 10.51
CA SER A 153 13.84 7.57 10.83
C SER A 153 12.77 7.48 9.73
N PHE A 154 13.17 7.62 8.47
CA PHE A 154 12.23 7.55 7.36
C PHE A 154 11.77 6.12 7.04
N ASN A 155 12.68 5.14 6.96
CA ASN A 155 12.35 3.82 6.44
C ASN A 155 11.79 2.84 7.49
N LEU A 156 11.97 3.12 8.78
CA LEU A 156 11.53 2.26 9.89
C LEU A 156 10.63 2.99 10.87
N SER A 157 11.15 4.04 11.54
CA SER A 157 10.43 4.71 12.64
C SER A 157 9.13 5.35 12.17
N SER A 158 9.10 5.92 10.96
CA SER A 158 7.90 6.54 10.40
C SER A 158 6.73 5.55 10.29
N SER A 159 7.00 4.33 9.81
CA SER A 159 5.97 3.32 9.65
C SER A 159 5.44 2.80 10.99
N LEU A 160 6.31 2.71 12.02
CA LEU A 160 5.89 2.36 13.37
C LEU A 160 4.97 3.43 13.95
N VAL A 161 5.44 4.69 13.97
CA VAL A 161 4.72 5.81 14.61
C VAL A 161 3.40 6.10 13.89
N LEU A 162 3.40 6.06 12.54
CA LEU A 162 2.18 6.23 11.77
C LEU A 162 1.17 5.12 12.08
N THR A 163 1.60 3.86 12.05
CA THR A 163 0.70 2.72 12.30
C THR A 163 0.10 2.81 13.70
N ALA A 164 0.92 3.07 14.73
CA ALA A 164 0.45 3.27 16.09
C ALA A 164 -0.54 4.44 16.20
N GLY A 165 -0.25 5.57 15.53
CA GLY A 165 -1.15 6.73 15.51
C GLY A 165 -2.50 6.43 14.86
N ILE A 166 -2.53 5.68 13.76
CA ILE A 166 -3.77 5.31 13.07
C ILE A 166 -4.58 4.28 13.88
N LEU A 167 -3.92 3.31 14.53
CA LEU A 167 -4.58 2.37 15.47
C LEU A 167 -5.26 3.11 16.63
N GLN A 168 -4.65 4.17 17.17
CA GLN A 168 -5.26 5.00 18.21
C GLN A 168 -6.46 5.83 17.70
N VAL A 169 -6.46 6.22 16.43
CA VAL A 169 -7.58 6.95 15.82
C VAL A 169 -8.77 6.03 15.58
N PHE A 170 -8.53 4.79 15.18
CA PHE A 170 -9.57 3.80 14.86
C PHE A 170 -9.42 2.57 15.76
N PRO A 171 -9.80 2.64 17.04
CA PRO A 171 -9.67 1.49 17.92
C PRO A 171 -10.50 0.31 17.40
N CYS A 172 -10.00 -0.90 17.61
CA CYS A 172 -10.68 -2.12 17.21
C CYS A 172 -12.07 -2.19 17.85
N ARG A 173 -13.07 -2.46 17.04
CA ARG A 173 -14.48 -2.59 17.48
C ARG A 173 -15.19 -3.65 16.64
N PRO A 174 -16.27 -4.28 17.16
CA PRO A 174 -17.07 -5.22 16.38
C PRO A 174 -17.56 -4.59 15.06
N GLY A 175 -17.44 -5.31 13.97
CA GLY A 175 -17.83 -4.86 12.63
C GLY A 175 -16.79 -4.03 11.88
N LEU A 176 -15.75 -3.52 12.54
CA LEU A 176 -14.64 -2.82 11.88
C LEU A 176 -13.53 -3.80 11.53
N ARG A 177 -13.29 -3.99 10.24
CA ARG A 177 -12.12 -4.73 9.73
C ARG A 177 -10.88 -3.84 9.75
N TRP A 178 -9.74 -4.45 10.06
CA TRP A 178 -8.45 -3.80 10.01
C TRP A 178 -7.46 -4.57 9.16
N THR A 179 -6.77 -3.87 8.29
CA THR A 179 -5.66 -4.43 7.49
C THR A 179 -4.48 -3.49 7.45
N VAL A 180 -3.32 -4.00 7.78
CA VAL A 180 -2.05 -3.30 7.65
C VAL A 180 -1.17 -4.03 6.64
N VAL A 181 -0.78 -3.34 5.58
CA VAL A 181 0.16 -3.84 4.59
C VAL A 181 1.51 -3.14 4.76
N ASN A 182 2.56 -3.93 4.95
CA ASN A 182 3.94 -3.51 4.88
C ASN A 182 4.50 -3.85 3.49
N VAL A 183 4.80 -2.86 2.67
CA VAL A 183 5.51 -3.11 1.41
C VAL A 183 6.97 -3.44 1.72
N SER A 184 7.27 -4.72 1.62
CA SER A 184 8.54 -5.33 2.00
C SER A 184 9.45 -5.57 0.77
N SER A 185 10.35 -6.50 0.88
CA SER A 185 11.27 -6.96 -0.16
C SER A 185 11.79 -8.36 0.21
N VAL A 186 12.18 -9.14 -0.78
CA VAL A 186 12.94 -10.38 -0.57
C VAL A 186 14.22 -10.13 0.24
N PHE A 187 14.79 -8.93 0.18
CA PHE A 187 15.96 -8.52 0.95
C PHE A 187 15.67 -8.21 2.43
N ALA A 188 14.43 -8.32 2.86
CA ALA A 188 14.10 -8.44 4.27
C ALA A 188 14.44 -9.82 4.86
N LEU A 189 14.58 -10.83 3.99
CA LEU A 189 14.84 -12.22 4.36
C LEU A 189 16.21 -12.73 3.90
N LYS A 190 16.83 -12.02 2.95
CA LYS A 190 18.12 -12.40 2.36
C LYS A 190 19.08 -11.22 2.40
N ALA A 191 20.27 -11.46 2.93
CA ALA A 191 21.34 -10.48 2.95
C ALA A 191 21.92 -10.27 1.53
N LEU A 192 22.19 -9.03 1.19
CA LEU A 192 22.88 -8.66 -0.04
C LEU A 192 24.10 -7.77 0.34
N PRO A 193 25.33 -8.09 -0.12
CA PRO A 193 26.49 -7.26 0.14
C PRO A 193 26.27 -5.81 -0.28
N CYS A 194 26.78 -4.87 0.50
CA CYS A 194 26.64 -3.42 0.33
C CYS A 194 25.22 -2.84 0.61
N TRP A 195 24.23 -3.65 0.99
CA TRP A 195 22.85 -3.21 1.17
C TRP A 195 22.43 -3.15 2.65
N VAL A 196 23.36 -2.85 3.55
CA VAL A 196 23.14 -2.96 4.99
C VAL A 196 21.93 -2.15 5.47
N LEU A 197 21.81 -0.89 5.05
CA LEU A 197 20.69 -0.03 5.47
C LEU A 197 19.36 -0.58 4.99
N TYR A 198 19.26 -0.92 3.69
CA TYR A 198 18.02 -1.40 3.08
C TYR A 198 17.57 -2.74 3.66
N CYS A 199 18.47 -3.74 3.70
CA CYS A 199 18.17 -5.06 4.24
C CYS A 199 17.76 -4.98 5.72
N THR A 200 18.49 -4.21 6.51
CA THR A 200 18.19 -4.01 7.94
C THR A 200 16.85 -3.36 8.17
N ALA A 201 16.54 -2.26 7.46
CA ALA A 201 15.27 -1.58 7.61
C ALA A 201 14.09 -2.47 7.18
N LYS A 202 14.21 -3.20 6.06
CA LYS A 202 13.15 -4.10 5.58
C LYS A 202 12.96 -5.30 6.53
N ALA A 203 14.03 -5.89 7.05
CA ALA A 203 13.97 -6.96 8.06
C ALA A 203 13.35 -6.47 9.37
N ALA A 204 13.77 -5.31 9.86
CA ALA A 204 13.22 -4.70 11.07
C ALA A 204 11.72 -4.38 10.91
N ARG A 205 11.29 -3.86 9.75
CA ARG A 205 9.86 -3.66 9.46
C ARG A 205 9.08 -4.97 9.44
N ASN A 206 9.60 -6.03 8.86
CA ASN A 206 8.93 -7.34 8.90
C ASN A 206 8.73 -7.82 10.34
N MET A 207 9.77 -7.74 11.18
CA MET A 207 9.66 -8.13 12.58
C MET A 207 8.67 -7.25 13.34
N MET A 208 8.74 -5.93 13.15
CA MET A 208 7.82 -4.98 13.78
C MET A 208 6.35 -5.30 13.46
N PHE A 209 6.03 -5.58 12.21
CA PHE A 209 4.67 -5.94 11.79
C PHE A 209 4.27 -7.35 12.20
N ASN A 210 5.22 -8.28 12.36
CA ASN A 210 4.96 -9.58 12.99
C ASN A 210 4.61 -9.45 14.47
N VAL A 211 5.22 -8.51 15.19
CA VAL A 211 4.84 -8.18 16.59
C VAL A 211 3.41 -7.63 16.60
N LEU A 212 3.09 -6.66 15.75
CA LEU A 212 1.72 -6.13 15.64
C LEU A 212 0.69 -7.23 15.40
N ALA A 213 0.97 -8.20 14.52
CA ALA A 213 0.06 -9.32 14.25
C ALA A 213 -0.19 -10.22 15.47
N LYS A 214 0.72 -10.23 16.44
CA LYS A 214 0.59 -10.99 17.70
C LYS A 214 -0.11 -10.20 18.80
N GLU A 215 0.15 -8.90 18.88
CA GLU A 215 -0.43 -8.01 19.87
C GLU A 215 -1.90 -7.68 19.56
N GLU A 216 -2.21 -7.51 18.25
CA GLU A 216 -3.54 -7.11 17.77
C GLU A 216 -4.16 -8.20 16.87
N PRO A 217 -4.73 -9.29 17.43
CA PRO A 217 -5.26 -10.41 16.66
C PRO A 217 -6.43 -10.05 15.75
N ASN A 218 -7.09 -8.91 16.00
CA ASN A 218 -8.18 -8.37 15.18
C ASN A 218 -7.65 -7.52 13.98
N VAL A 219 -6.35 -7.28 13.91
CA VAL A 219 -5.70 -6.57 12.81
C VAL A 219 -5.06 -7.60 11.87
N LYS A 220 -5.50 -7.62 10.63
CA LYS A 220 -4.88 -8.45 9.59
C LYS A 220 -3.60 -7.77 9.10
N VAL A 221 -2.47 -8.42 9.22
CA VAL A 221 -1.15 -7.86 8.87
C VAL A 221 -0.52 -8.67 7.74
N LEU A 222 -0.04 -7.99 6.70
CA LEU A 222 0.65 -8.59 5.56
C LEU A 222 1.94 -7.85 5.26
N SER A 223 3.08 -8.54 5.24
CA SER A 223 4.30 -8.07 4.57
C SER A 223 4.31 -8.58 3.14
N TYR A 224 4.29 -7.67 2.16
CA TYR A 224 4.23 -8.03 0.74
C TYR A 224 5.47 -7.57 -0.01
N SER A 225 6.15 -8.49 -0.69
CA SER A 225 7.28 -8.23 -1.59
C SER A 225 6.81 -8.19 -3.04
N PRO A 226 6.72 -7.01 -3.66
CA PRO A 226 6.12 -6.85 -5.00
C PRO A 226 7.04 -7.27 -6.16
N GLY A 227 8.29 -7.64 -5.90
CA GLY A 227 9.30 -7.90 -6.93
C GLY A 227 9.95 -6.61 -7.49
N PRO A 228 10.81 -6.73 -8.50
CA PRO A 228 11.44 -5.58 -9.18
C PRO A 228 10.44 -4.92 -10.13
N MET A 229 10.14 -3.64 -9.89
CA MET A 229 9.14 -2.88 -10.65
C MET A 229 9.78 -1.68 -11.36
N ASP A 230 9.17 -1.20 -12.44
CA ASP A 230 9.60 0.05 -13.10
C ASP A 230 9.27 1.26 -12.20
N THR A 231 10.25 1.62 -11.38
CA THR A 231 10.16 2.70 -10.40
C THR A 231 11.47 3.49 -10.34
N GLU A 232 11.43 4.69 -9.78
CA GLU A 232 12.65 5.48 -9.52
C GLU A 232 13.64 4.74 -8.63
N LEU A 233 13.14 4.01 -7.60
CA LEU A 233 13.99 3.18 -6.74
C LEU A 233 14.76 2.12 -7.55
N GLN A 234 14.13 1.51 -8.54
CA GLN A 234 14.80 0.52 -9.39
C GLN A 234 15.80 1.17 -10.36
N LYS A 235 15.52 2.38 -10.85
CA LYS A 235 16.49 3.17 -11.62
C LYS A 235 17.72 3.53 -10.78
N ASP A 236 17.52 3.89 -9.52
CA ASP A 236 18.62 4.12 -8.58
C ASP A 236 19.44 2.85 -8.34
N ILE A 237 18.78 1.69 -8.18
CA ILE A 237 19.48 0.39 -8.06
C ILE A 237 20.34 0.16 -9.29
N GLN A 238 19.80 0.30 -10.49
CA GLN A 238 20.55 0.11 -11.74
C GLN A 238 21.74 1.07 -11.83
N ARG A 239 21.52 2.34 -11.50
CA ARG A 239 22.56 3.38 -11.55
C ARG A 239 23.72 3.09 -10.57
N LEU A 240 23.39 2.64 -9.34
CA LEU A 240 24.37 2.45 -8.27
C LEU A 240 25.06 1.09 -8.33
N THR A 241 24.41 0.07 -8.85
CA THR A 241 24.93 -1.31 -8.82
C THR A 241 25.25 -1.89 -10.21
N GLY A 242 24.79 -1.26 -11.27
CA GLY A 242 24.88 -1.80 -12.63
C GLY A 242 23.98 -3.01 -12.90
N VAL A 243 23.18 -3.45 -11.91
CA VAL A 243 22.29 -4.62 -12.04
C VAL A 243 21.07 -4.23 -12.88
N ILE A 244 20.85 -4.99 -13.96
CA ILE A 244 19.69 -4.86 -14.83
C ILE A 244 18.74 -6.01 -14.51
N ASN A 245 17.56 -5.70 -13.98
CA ASN A 245 16.50 -6.67 -13.75
C ASN A 245 15.43 -6.59 -14.85
N GLN A 246 14.74 -7.69 -15.09
CA GLN A 246 13.46 -7.63 -15.80
C GLN A 246 12.44 -6.98 -14.87
N LEU A 247 11.91 -5.83 -15.27
CA LEU A 247 11.02 -5.02 -14.44
C LEU A 247 9.56 -5.36 -14.75
N LEU A 248 8.76 -5.44 -13.70
CA LEU A 248 7.31 -5.56 -13.78
C LEU A 248 6.68 -4.16 -13.92
N PRO A 249 5.61 -4.00 -14.69
CA PRO A 249 4.73 -2.84 -14.55
C PRO A 249 4.15 -2.81 -13.14
N CYS A 250 4.13 -1.64 -12.49
CA CYS A 250 3.65 -1.53 -11.10
C CYS A 250 2.20 -2.02 -10.90
N GLN A 251 1.40 -2.02 -11.95
CA GLN A 251 0.01 -2.47 -11.96
C GLN A 251 -0.12 -3.97 -11.67
N GLU A 252 0.79 -4.81 -12.18
CA GLU A 252 0.72 -6.26 -11.98
C GLU A 252 0.83 -6.66 -10.50
N PRO A 253 1.89 -6.24 -9.76
CA PRO A 253 1.96 -6.55 -8.33
C PRO A 253 0.90 -5.80 -7.51
N ALA A 254 0.39 -4.65 -7.98
CA ALA A 254 -0.72 -3.95 -7.31
C ALA A 254 -2.02 -4.75 -7.42
N ALA A 255 -2.38 -5.21 -8.61
CA ALA A 255 -3.56 -6.06 -8.83
C ALA A 255 -3.48 -7.37 -8.04
N LYS A 256 -2.29 -7.99 -7.98
CA LYS A 256 -2.07 -9.21 -7.19
C LYS A 256 -2.23 -8.97 -5.69
N LEU A 257 -1.69 -7.88 -5.17
CA LEU A 257 -1.91 -7.49 -3.78
C LEU A 257 -3.40 -7.25 -3.50
N MET A 258 -4.11 -6.55 -4.39
CA MET A 258 -5.55 -6.34 -4.23
C MET A 258 -6.33 -7.65 -4.20
N LYS A 259 -5.99 -8.60 -5.06
CA LYS A 259 -6.59 -9.94 -5.02
C LYS A 259 -6.38 -10.61 -3.66
N LEU A 260 -5.16 -10.58 -3.11
CA LEU A 260 -4.87 -11.13 -1.77
C LEU A 260 -5.70 -10.45 -0.68
N LEU A 261 -5.87 -9.13 -0.73
CA LEU A 261 -6.64 -8.36 0.25
C LEU A 261 -8.14 -8.66 0.15
N LEU A 262 -8.67 -8.86 -1.06
CA LEU A 262 -10.07 -9.20 -1.30
C LEU A 262 -10.38 -10.66 -0.92
N ASP A 263 -9.49 -11.59 -1.23
CA ASP A 263 -9.60 -12.99 -0.84
C ASP A 263 -9.43 -13.16 0.67
N ASN A 264 -8.61 -12.31 1.29
CA ASN A 264 -8.29 -12.30 2.71
C ASN A 264 -7.85 -13.68 3.27
N ASP A 265 -7.33 -14.53 2.40
CA ASP A 265 -6.90 -15.90 2.70
C ASP A 265 -5.37 -15.96 2.88
N PHE A 266 -4.89 -15.31 3.92
CA PHE A 266 -3.50 -15.41 4.37
C PHE A 266 -3.44 -15.29 5.90
N PRO A 267 -2.50 -15.96 6.58
CA PRO A 267 -2.33 -15.79 8.03
C PRO A 267 -1.82 -14.38 8.36
N SER A 268 -2.35 -13.77 9.44
CA SER A 268 -1.85 -12.47 9.92
C SER A 268 -0.38 -12.60 10.31
N GLY A 269 0.44 -11.64 9.88
CA GLY A 269 1.90 -11.65 10.00
C GLY A 269 2.63 -12.36 8.86
N ALA A 270 1.93 -12.88 7.85
CA ALA A 270 2.58 -13.53 6.71
C ALA A 270 3.49 -12.56 5.94
N HIS A 271 4.57 -13.12 5.39
CA HIS A 271 5.36 -12.49 4.34
C HIS A 271 5.09 -13.21 3.03
N LEU A 272 4.51 -12.51 2.06
CA LEU A 272 4.19 -13.06 0.75
C LEU A 272 5.00 -12.35 -0.34
N ASP A 273 5.47 -13.11 -1.31
CA ASP A 273 6.23 -12.59 -2.44
C ASP A 273 5.42 -12.72 -3.73
N PHE A 274 5.47 -11.70 -4.59
CA PHE A 274 4.74 -11.67 -5.86
C PHE A 274 4.92 -12.92 -6.71
N PHE A 275 6.10 -13.52 -6.72
CA PHE A 275 6.39 -14.70 -7.54
C PHE A 275 5.94 -16.01 -6.92
N THR A 276 5.55 -16.02 -5.64
CA THR A 276 5.18 -17.26 -4.92
C THR A 276 3.70 -17.39 -4.57
N VAL A 277 2.91 -16.34 -4.81
CA VAL A 277 1.47 -16.31 -4.53
C VAL A 277 0.63 -16.14 -5.79
#